data_77e94910e334aa41ac3eb1b737883215
#
_entry.id   77e94910e334aa41ac3eb1b737883215
#
_cell.length_a   1.000
_cell.length_b   1.000
_cell.length_c   1.000
_cell.angle_alpha   90.00
_cell.angle_beta   90.00
_cell.angle_gamma   90.00
#
_symmetry.space_group_name_H-M   'P 1'
#
loop_
_entity.id
_entity.type
_entity.pdbx_description
1 polymer ?
#
loop_
_entity_poly.entity_id
_entity_poly.type
_entity_poly.pdbx_seq_one_letter_code
_entity_poly.pdbx_strand_id
1 'polypeptide(L)'
;GAMNLWSLEGGYNNYLATAPGGTATGFGCSLMIIDDLIKNAEEAYNANVLDKHWEWYSQTMLSRLEEGGKIIIIMTRWVTGDLAGRAIEHYKAEGKKIKHIKMKAVQDDKGTMLCDEILSYKSYLSKAKAMNLQPSSEPRIIAEHLQETEEASICLQKEISSPLP
;
A
#
# COMPACT_ATOMS: atom_id res chain seq x y z
N GLY A 1 -27.17 -9.38 7.05
CA GLY A 1 -26.11 -9.62 6.06
C GLY A 1 -24.76 -9.70 6.75
N ALA A 2 -23.83 -10.43 6.20
CA ALA A 2 -22.47 -10.47 6.72
C ALA A 2 -21.80 -9.08 6.53
N MET A 3 -21.05 -8.61 7.53
CA MET A 3 -20.38 -7.31 7.46
C MET A 3 -19.32 -7.21 6.35
N ASN A 4 -18.85 -8.35 5.86
CA ASN A 4 -17.81 -8.47 4.83
C ASN A 4 -18.33 -8.79 3.43
N LEU A 5 -19.64 -8.99 3.27
CA LEU A 5 -20.26 -9.26 1.97
C LEU A 5 -21.63 -8.59 1.90
N TRP A 6 -21.79 -7.63 1.01
CA TRP A 6 -23.03 -6.89 0.84
C TRP A 6 -23.21 -6.38 -0.60
N SER A 7 -24.42 -5.97 -0.92
CA SER A 7 -24.78 -5.40 -2.21
C SER A 7 -25.60 -4.14 -2.03
N LEU A 8 -25.60 -3.30 -3.03
CA LEU A 8 -26.57 -2.22 -3.16
C LEU A 8 -27.96 -2.80 -3.45
N GLU A 9 -29.01 -2.04 -3.07
CA GLU A 9 -30.39 -2.46 -3.29
C GLU A 9 -30.65 -2.78 -4.78
N GLY A 10 -31.27 -3.94 -5.04
CA GLY A 10 -31.53 -4.42 -6.40
C GLY A 10 -30.34 -4.99 -7.13
N GLY A 11 -29.16 -5.06 -6.48
CA GLY A 11 -27.90 -5.58 -7.08
C GLY A 11 -27.51 -6.97 -6.59
N TYR A 12 -26.56 -7.56 -7.30
CA TYR A 12 -25.80 -8.72 -6.82
C TYR A 12 -24.77 -8.28 -5.78
N ASN A 13 -24.01 -9.22 -5.18
CA ASN A 13 -22.94 -8.91 -4.25
C ASN A 13 -21.91 -7.97 -4.90
N ASN A 14 -21.90 -6.71 -4.49
CA ASN A 14 -21.08 -5.67 -5.06
C ASN A 14 -19.80 -5.41 -4.28
N TYR A 15 -19.73 -5.89 -3.06
CA TYR A 15 -18.62 -5.62 -2.16
C TYR A 15 -18.26 -6.86 -1.35
N LEU A 16 -16.98 -7.22 -1.37
CA LEU A 16 -16.41 -8.26 -0.52
C LEU A 16 -15.19 -7.69 0.21
N ALA A 17 -15.18 -7.75 1.55
CA ALA A 17 -14.00 -7.51 2.35
C ALA A 17 -13.41 -8.85 2.81
N THR A 18 -12.11 -9.04 2.63
CA THR A 18 -11.39 -10.24 3.05
C THR A 18 -9.98 -9.88 3.51
N ALA A 19 -9.28 -10.83 4.09
CA ALA A 19 -7.89 -10.69 4.50
C ALA A 19 -7.01 -11.73 3.80
N PRO A 20 -5.68 -11.60 3.79
CA PRO A 20 -4.80 -12.66 3.34
C PRO A 20 -5.11 -13.98 4.04
N GLY A 21 -5.28 -15.06 3.25
CA GLY A 21 -5.74 -16.35 3.76
C GLY A 21 -7.25 -16.49 3.93
N GLY A 22 -8.03 -15.42 3.75
CA GLY A 22 -9.50 -15.47 3.73
C GLY A 22 -10.04 -16.01 2.40
N THR A 23 -11.33 -16.37 2.42
CA THR A 23 -12.00 -16.97 1.26
C THR A 23 -12.47 -15.90 0.28
N ALA A 24 -11.77 -15.77 -0.85
CA ALA A 24 -12.23 -14.99 -2.02
C ALA A 24 -12.61 -15.91 -3.19
N THR A 25 -12.78 -17.22 -2.93
CA THR A 25 -13.07 -18.22 -3.96
C THR A 25 -14.45 -18.00 -4.57
N GLY A 26 -14.52 -17.98 -5.90
CA GLY A 26 -15.79 -17.79 -6.62
C GLY A 26 -16.21 -16.33 -6.81
N PHE A 27 -15.44 -15.36 -6.33
CA PHE A 27 -15.71 -13.94 -6.55
C PHE A 27 -14.71 -13.36 -7.55
N GLY A 28 -15.20 -12.68 -8.58
CA GLY A 28 -14.44 -11.79 -9.45
C GLY A 28 -14.62 -10.33 -8.98
N CYS A 29 -13.72 -9.44 -9.39
CA CYS A 29 -13.84 -8.02 -9.11
C CYS A 29 -13.33 -7.15 -10.27
N SER A 30 -14.01 -6.06 -10.54
CA SER A 30 -13.56 -5.00 -11.45
C SER A 30 -12.70 -3.94 -10.75
N LEU A 31 -12.78 -3.87 -9.43
CA LEU A 31 -11.93 -3.01 -8.59
C LEU A 31 -11.44 -3.80 -7.37
N MET A 32 -10.14 -3.87 -7.23
CA MET A 32 -9.48 -4.46 -6.07
C MET A 32 -8.78 -3.38 -5.27
N ILE A 33 -9.06 -3.31 -3.97
CA ILE A 33 -8.38 -2.41 -3.04
C ILE A 33 -7.65 -3.27 -2.01
N ILE A 34 -6.34 -3.09 -1.91
CA ILE A 34 -5.49 -3.74 -0.91
C ILE A 34 -5.02 -2.63 0.03
N ASP A 35 -5.44 -2.74 1.29
CA ASP A 35 -5.22 -1.71 2.29
C ASP A 35 -4.41 -2.26 3.46
N ASP A 36 -3.27 -1.65 3.69
CA ASP A 36 -2.38 -1.77 4.86
C ASP A 36 -2.17 -3.19 5.39
N LEU A 37 -1.60 -4.07 4.54
CA LEU A 37 -1.42 -5.50 4.87
C LEU A 37 -0.46 -5.76 6.03
N ILE A 38 0.47 -4.85 6.29
CA ILE A 38 1.51 -5.00 7.32
C ILE A 38 1.04 -4.31 8.61
N LYS A 39 0.88 -5.09 9.68
CA LYS A 39 0.32 -4.60 10.95
C LYS A 39 1.35 -3.95 11.88
N ASN A 40 2.61 -4.38 11.79
CA ASN A 40 3.65 -3.95 12.71
C ASN A 40 5.06 -4.23 12.17
N ALA A 41 6.08 -3.74 12.89
CA ALA A 41 7.48 -3.91 12.52
C ALA A 41 7.92 -5.39 12.45
N GLU A 42 7.38 -6.27 13.28
CA GLU A 42 7.72 -7.69 13.28
C GLU A 42 7.34 -8.35 11.95
N GLU A 43 6.13 -8.05 11.45
CA GLU A 43 5.69 -8.51 10.12
C GLU A 43 6.51 -7.88 9.00
N ALA A 44 6.80 -6.57 9.12
CA ALA A 44 7.54 -5.81 8.11
C ALA A 44 8.96 -6.35 7.85
N TYR A 45 9.63 -6.81 8.89
CA TYR A 45 11.00 -7.34 8.80
C TYR A 45 11.05 -8.86 8.66
N ASN A 46 9.90 -9.53 8.53
CA ASN A 46 9.82 -10.97 8.34
C ASN A 46 9.67 -11.31 6.85
N ALA A 47 10.76 -11.78 6.24
CA ALA A 47 10.78 -12.13 4.82
C ALA A 47 9.70 -13.16 4.44
N ASN A 48 9.42 -14.15 5.31
CA ASN A 48 8.38 -15.14 5.05
C ASN A 48 6.98 -14.53 4.99
N VAL A 49 6.70 -13.48 5.78
CA VAL A 49 5.43 -12.75 5.73
C VAL A 49 5.31 -11.98 4.43
N LEU A 50 6.36 -11.27 4.03
CA LEU A 50 6.41 -10.52 2.78
C LEU A 50 6.24 -11.43 1.56
N ASP A 51 6.89 -12.61 1.59
CA ASP A 51 6.77 -13.62 0.53
C ASP A 51 5.35 -14.17 0.43
N LYS A 52 4.71 -14.48 1.56
CA LYS A 52 3.31 -14.91 1.60
C LYS A 52 2.34 -13.84 1.10
N HIS A 53 2.57 -12.57 1.40
CA HIS A 53 1.75 -11.47 0.86
C HIS A 53 1.88 -11.40 -0.66
N TRP A 54 3.10 -11.55 -1.20
CA TRP A 54 3.32 -11.56 -2.63
C TRP A 54 2.70 -12.78 -3.32
N GLU A 55 2.87 -13.96 -2.73
CA GLU A 55 2.28 -15.20 -3.24
C GLU A 55 0.74 -15.12 -3.25
N TRP A 56 0.13 -14.68 -2.16
CA TRP A 56 -1.31 -14.46 -2.09
C TRP A 56 -1.79 -13.45 -3.14
N TYR A 57 -1.08 -12.35 -3.31
CA TYR A 57 -1.40 -11.36 -4.32
C TYR A 57 -1.31 -11.93 -5.74
N SER A 58 -0.17 -12.51 -6.09
CA SER A 58 0.12 -12.96 -7.46
C SER A 58 -0.65 -14.20 -7.86
N GLN A 59 -0.86 -15.15 -6.95
CA GLN A 59 -1.49 -16.44 -7.27
C GLN A 59 -3.01 -16.44 -7.00
N THR A 60 -3.46 -15.68 -6.00
CA THR A 60 -4.87 -15.70 -5.60
C THR A 60 -5.60 -14.46 -6.07
N MET A 61 -5.11 -13.27 -5.71
CA MET A 61 -5.87 -12.04 -5.94
C MET A 61 -5.90 -11.62 -7.42
N LEU A 62 -4.78 -11.72 -8.12
CA LEU A 62 -4.75 -11.37 -9.54
C LEU A 62 -5.68 -12.27 -10.40
N SER A 63 -5.88 -13.52 -10.02
CA SER A 63 -6.83 -14.40 -10.69
C SER A 63 -8.30 -14.02 -10.49
N ARG A 64 -8.60 -13.09 -9.58
CA ARG A 64 -9.94 -12.55 -9.31
C ARG A 64 -10.23 -11.24 -10.02
N LEU A 65 -9.20 -10.60 -10.56
CA LEU A 65 -9.37 -9.37 -11.30
C LEU A 65 -9.92 -9.67 -12.70
N GLU A 66 -11.05 -9.08 -13.01
CA GLU A 66 -11.67 -9.17 -14.34
C GLU A 66 -10.87 -8.37 -15.37
N GLU A 67 -11.07 -8.69 -16.65
CA GLU A 67 -10.44 -7.95 -17.74
C GLU A 67 -10.79 -6.46 -17.68
N GLY A 68 -9.76 -5.59 -17.77
CA GLY A 68 -9.91 -4.14 -17.61
C GLY A 68 -10.10 -3.68 -16.17
N GLY A 69 -10.06 -4.59 -15.21
CA GLY A 69 -10.16 -4.29 -13.78
C GLY A 69 -8.99 -3.42 -13.29
N LYS A 70 -9.17 -2.83 -12.13
CA LYS A 70 -8.23 -1.89 -11.53
C LYS A 70 -7.77 -2.36 -10.16
N ILE A 71 -6.51 -2.07 -9.84
CA ILE A 71 -5.95 -2.37 -8.52
C ILE A 71 -5.50 -1.07 -7.87
N ILE A 72 -5.84 -0.90 -6.60
CA ILE A 72 -5.35 0.15 -5.73
C ILE A 72 -4.65 -0.53 -4.57
N ILE A 73 -3.37 -0.23 -4.37
CA ILE A 73 -2.61 -0.70 -3.22
C ILE A 73 -2.29 0.52 -2.36
N ILE A 74 -2.77 0.51 -1.13
CA ILE A 74 -2.57 1.54 -0.12
C ILE A 74 -1.73 0.92 0.98
N MET A 75 -0.56 1.48 1.27
CA MET A 75 0.32 0.94 2.31
C MET A 75 1.14 2.02 2.98
N THR A 76 1.30 1.90 4.28
CA THR A 76 2.45 2.48 4.98
C THR A 76 3.69 1.67 4.59
N ARG A 77 4.70 2.34 4.06
CA ARG A 77 5.92 1.67 3.58
C ARG A 77 6.87 1.41 4.75
N TRP A 78 7.09 0.15 5.05
CA TRP A 78 8.02 -0.31 6.08
C TRP A 78 9.37 -0.72 5.51
N VAL A 79 9.33 -1.38 4.35
CA VAL A 79 10.52 -1.90 3.65
C VAL A 79 10.29 -1.88 2.16
N THR A 80 11.37 -1.85 1.38
CA THR A 80 11.30 -1.86 -0.09
C THR A 80 10.73 -3.16 -0.67
N GLY A 81 10.88 -4.27 0.05
CA GLY A 81 10.40 -5.60 -0.34
C GLY A 81 8.95 -5.90 0.04
N ASP A 82 8.17 -4.92 0.51
CA ASP A 82 6.75 -5.09 0.78
C ASP A 82 5.92 -5.25 -0.50
N LEU A 83 4.63 -5.55 -0.37
CA LEU A 83 3.76 -5.79 -1.52
C LEU A 83 3.77 -4.63 -2.52
N ALA A 84 3.69 -3.38 -2.05
CA ALA A 84 3.67 -2.22 -2.94
C ALA A 84 5.00 -2.08 -3.70
N GLY A 85 6.15 -2.28 -3.04
CA GLY A 85 7.45 -2.25 -3.68
C GLY A 85 7.59 -3.31 -4.75
N ARG A 86 7.26 -4.56 -4.44
CA ARG A 86 7.30 -5.68 -5.39
C ARG A 86 6.34 -5.46 -6.57
N ALA A 87 5.14 -4.95 -6.32
CA ALA A 87 4.17 -4.64 -7.38
C ALA A 87 4.68 -3.54 -8.32
N ILE A 88 5.29 -2.48 -7.78
CA ILE A 88 5.90 -1.42 -8.60
C ILE A 88 7.00 -1.99 -9.50
N GLU A 89 7.90 -2.81 -8.98
CA GLU A 89 8.98 -3.42 -9.74
C GLU A 89 8.44 -4.39 -10.80
N HIS A 90 7.51 -5.25 -10.42
CA HIS A 90 6.89 -6.23 -11.31
C HIS A 90 6.22 -5.56 -12.51
N TYR A 91 5.35 -4.57 -12.28
CA TYR A 91 4.63 -3.90 -13.36
C TYR A 91 5.51 -3.01 -14.21
N LYS A 92 6.56 -2.41 -13.62
CA LYS A 92 7.59 -1.70 -14.42
C LYS A 92 8.33 -2.65 -15.35
N ALA A 93 8.70 -3.83 -14.87
CA ALA A 93 9.36 -4.84 -15.69
C ALA A 93 8.48 -5.34 -16.84
N GLU A 94 7.16 -5.41 -16.63
CA GLU A 94 6.18 -5.75 -17.67
C GLU A 94 5.83 -4.58 -18.61
N GLY A 95 6.40 -3.41 -18.40
CA GLY A 95 6.10 -2.20 -19.19
C GLY A 95 4.69 -1.64 -18.95
N LYS A 96 4.02 -2.06 -17.88
CA LYS A 96 2.68 -1.57 -17.54
C LYS A 96 2.75 -0.17 -16.93
N LYS A 97 1.75 0.66 -17.23
CA LYS A 97 1.63 1.99 -16.63
C LYS A 97 1.08 1.88 -15.21
N ILE A 98 1.82 2.41 -14.26
CA ILE A 98 1.42 2.56 -12.88
C ILE A 98 1.36 4.04 -12.52
N LYS A 99 0.42 4.41 -11.64
CA LYS A 99 0.42 5.71 -10.98
C LYS A 99 0.87 5.49 -9.54
N HIS A 100 2.08 5.94 -9.21
CA HIS A 100 2.61 5.91 -7.87
C HIS A 100 2.41 7.28 -7.22
N ILE A 101 1.66 7.32 -6.11
CA ILE A 101 1.45 8.50 -5.29
C ILE A 101 2.19 8.27 -3.98
N LYS A 102 3.15 9.14 -3.69
CA LYS A 102 3.98 9.09 -2.49
C LYS A 102 3.63 10.30 -1.62
N MET A 103 3.15 10.06 -0.42
CA MET A 103 2.82 11.09 0.54
C MET A 103 3.79 11.00 1.72
N LYS A 104 4.67 11.97 1.82
CA LYS A 104 5.65 12.07 2.91
C LYS A 104 5.05 12.89 4.05
N ALA A 105 5.35 12.53 5.31
CA ALA A 105 4.95 13.32 6.46
C ALA A 105 5.63 14.71 6.46
N VAL A 106 6.92 14.76 6.14
CA VAL A 106 7.69 15.99 5.98
C VAL A 106 7.89 16.29 4.50
N GLN A 107 7.48 17.46 4.05
CA GLN A 107 7.44 17.84 2.63
C GLN A 107 8.75 18.44 2.12
N ASP A 108 9.51 19.08 2.99
CA ASP A 108 10.73 19.81 2.64
C ASP A 108 11.78 19.78 3.77
N ASP A 109 12.97 20.28 3.47
CA ASP A 109 14.09 20.38 4.41
C ASP A 109 13.86 21.40 5.55
N LYS A 110 12.79 22.20 5.48
CA LYS A 110 12.42 23.20 6.50
C LYS A 110 11.50 22.61 7.57
N GLY A 111 11.06 21.36 7.39
CA GLY A 111 10.15 20.70 8.32
C GLY A 111 8.69 21.03 8.08
N THR A 112 8.32 21.44 6.86
CA THR A 112 6.92 21.63 6.50
C THR A 112 6.20 20.28 6.51
N MET A 113 5.17 20.17 7.33
CA MET A 113 4.40 18.93 7.45
C MET A 113 3.33 18.82 6.37
N LEU A 114 2.99 17.57 5.99
CA LEU A 114 1.85 17.28 5.11
C LEU A 114 0.54 17.80 5.72
N CYS A 115 0.37 17.62 7.01
CA CYS A 115 -0.77 18.11 7.80
C CYS A 115 -0.32 18.43 9.22
N ASP A 116 0.03 19.69 9.45
CA ASP A 116 0.58 20.15 10.74
C ASP A 116 -0.46 20.08 11.89
N GLU A 117 -1.76 20.18 11.54
CA GLU A 117 -2.87 20.04 12.50
C GLU A 117 -2.97 18.62 13.08
N ILE A 118 -2.60 17.60 12.29
CA ILE A 118 -2.63 16.20 12.73
C ILE A 118 -1.31 15.83 13.41
N LEU A 119 -0.18 16.24 12.83
CA LEU A 119 1.14 15.91 13.31
C LEU A 119 2.09 17.11 13.09
N SER A 120 2.40 17.83 14.16
CA SER A 120 3.37 18.91 14.08
C SER A 120 4.80 18.39 13.94
N TYR A 121 5.67 19.15 13.29
CA TYR A 121 7.10 18.78 13.14
C TYR A 121 7.79 18.47 14.47
N LYS A 122 7.46 19.23 15.53
CA LYS A 122 7.95 18.97 16.88
C LYS A 122 7.54 17.60 17.40
N SER A 123 6.28 17.23 17.22
CA SER A 123 5.76 15.91 17.62
C SER A 123 6.37 14.79 16.81
N TYR A 124 6.56 15.01 15.51
CA TYR A 124 7.25 14.08 14.61
C TYR A 124 8.68 13.79 15.08
N LEU A 125 9.49 14.84 15.38
CA LEU A 125 10.83 14.67 15.92
C LEU A 125 10.85 13.97 17.29
N SER A 126 9.87 14.25 18.15
CA SER A 126 9.75 13.58 19.45
C SER A 126 9.50 12.08 19.30
N LYS A 127 8.64 11.69 18.36
CA LYS A 127 8.38 10.27 18.03
C LYS A 127 9.63 9.60 17.46
N ALA A 128 10.33 10.24 16.53
CA ALA A 128 11.58 9.76 15.97
C ALA A 128 12.61 9.46 17.05
N LYS A 129 12.76 10.38 18.02
CA LYS A 129 13.66 10.21 19.16
C LYS A 129 13.24 9.03 20.06
N ALA A 130 11.95 8.85 20.29
CA ALA A 130 11.43 7.74 21.08
C ALA A 130 11.68 6.37 20.42
N MET A 131 11.79 6.33 19.09
CA MET A 131 12.14 5.13 18.33
C MET A 131 13.65 4.85 18.27
N ASN A 132 14.47 5.53 19.10
CA ASN A 132 15.95 5.46 19.07
C ASN A 132 16.58 5.79 17.71
N LEU A 133 15.86 6.46 16.85
CA LEU A 133 16.40 7.08 15.66
C LEU A 133 17.22 8.27 16.16
N GLN A 134 18.55 8.07 16.24
CA GLN A 134 19.46 9.14 16.66
C GLN A 134 19.22 10.32 15.74
N PRO A 135 18.91 11.51 16.29
CA PRO A 135 19.00 12.72 15.49
C PRO A 135 20.48 12.87 15.16
N SER A 136 20.91 12.36 14.00
CA SER A 136 22.12 12.91 13.42
C SER A 136 21.87 14.40 13.31
N SER A 137 22.91 15.19 13.51
CA SER A 137 22.87 16.65 13.53
C SER A 137 22.32 17.30 12.23
N GLU A 138 21.76 16.49 11.32
CA GLU A 138 21.12 16.91 10.09
C GLU A 138 19.65 16.43 10.07
N PRO A 139 18.67 17.36 9.99
CA PRO A 139 17.25 17.05 9.84
C PRO A 139 16.95 16.09 8.68
N ARG A 140 17.86 16.06 7.70
CA ARG A 140 17.80 15.24 6.49
C ARG A 140 17.78 13.74 6.77
N ILE A 141 18.60 13.24 7.67
CA ILE A 141 18.75 11.80 7.93
C ILE A 141 17.57 11.25 8.75
N ILE A 142 17.02 12.05 9.66
CA ILE A 142 15.81 11.68 10.40
C ILE A 142 14.62 11.64 9.43
N ALA A 143 14.52 12.62 8.54
CA ALA A 143 13.48 12.68 7.54
C ALA A 143 13.58 11.50 6.56
N GLU A 144 14.77 11.13 6.11
CA GLU A 144 14.99 9.99 5.22
C GLU A 144 14.62 8.66 5.88
N HIS A 145 15.02 8.44 7.12
CA HIS A 145 14.77 7.16 7.82
C HIS A 145 13.30 6.99 8.25
N LEU A 146 12.66 8.05 8.72
CA LEU A 146 11.21 8.04 9.01
C LEU A 146 10.36 8.08 7.74
N GLN A 147 10.90 8.61 6.64
CA GLN A 147 10.24 8.56 5.34
C GLN A 147 10.17 7.15 4.76
N GLU A 148 11.15 6.30 5.07
CA GLU A 148 11.10 4.88 4.68
C GLU A 148 10.03 4.11 5.49
N THR A 149 9.74 4.53 6.72
CA THR A 149 8.81 3.85 7.63
C THR A 149 7.41 4.47 7.68
N GLU A 150 7.21 5.71 7.24
CA GLU A 150 5.91 6.42 7.29
C GLU A 150 5.40 6.87 5.91
N GLU A 151 5.89 6.29 4.81
CA GLU A 151 5.39 6.60 3.48
C GLU A 151 4.11 5.80 3.19
N ALA A 152 2.98 6.51 3.09
CA ALA A 152 1.79 5.95 2.47
C ALA A 152 1.99 5.92 0.95
N SER A 153 1.99 4.74 0.37
CA SER A 153 2.06 4.55 -1.09
C SER A 153 0.71 4.08 -1.62
N ILE A 154 0.15 4.84 -2.53
CA ILE A 154 -1.02 4.43 -3.30
C ILE A 154 -0.54 4.04 -4.68
N CYS A 155 -0.63 2.76 -5.01
CA CYS A 155 -0.33 2.26 -6.35
C CYS A 155 -1.64 2.06 -7.11
N LEU A 156 -1.85 2.84 -8.18
CA LEU A 156 -3.00 2.70 -9.06
C LEU A 156 -2.54 2.04 -10.35
N GLN A 157 -3.03 0.83 -10.60
CA GLN A 157 -2.84 0.17 -11.89
C GLN A 157 -4.00 0.51 -12.82
N LYS A 158 -3.69 1.02 -13.99
CA LYS A 158 -4.63 1.18 -15.11
C LYS A 158 -4.21 0.27 -16.25
N GLU A 159 -4.96 -0.79 -16.49
CA GLU A 159 -4.84 -1.49 -17.76
C GLU A 159 -5.38 -0.58 -18.88
N ILE A 160 -4.54 -0.32 -19.86
CA ILE A 160 -5.00 0.30 -21.11
C ILE A 160 -5.34 -0.88 -22.00
N SER A 161 -6.63 -1.13 -22.20
CA SER A 161 -7.07 -1.91 -23.33
C SER A 161 -6.58 -1.19 -24.58
N SER A 162 -5.63 -1.77 -25.29
CA SER A 162 -5.36 -1.39 -26.68
C SER A 162 -6.66 -1.59 -27.46
N PRO A 163 -7.09 -0.64 -28.30
CA PRO A 163 -8.15 -0.93 -29.23
C PRO A 163 -7.67 -2.08 -30.11
N LEU A 164 -8.46 -3.13 -30.16
CA LEU A 164 -8.30 -4.16 -31.17
C LEU A 164 -8.37 -3.53 -32.55
N PRO A 165 -7.58 -4.03 -33.51
CA PRO A 165 -7.55 -3.54 -34.88
C PRO A 165 -8.89 -3.72 -35.58
#